data_a8694f719fd769e50bda4a156431c452
#
_entry.id   a8694f719fd769e50bda4a156431c452
#
_cell.length_a   1.000
_cell.length_b   1.000
_cell.length_c   1.000
_cell.angle_alpha   90.00
_cell.angle_beta   90.00
_cell.angle_gamma   90.00
#
_symmetry.space_group_name_H-M   'P 1'
#
loop_
_entity.id
_entity.type
_entity.pdbx_description
1 polymer ?
#
loop_
_entity_poly.entity_id
_entity_poly.type
_entity_poly.pdbx_seq_one_letter_code
_entity_poly.pdbx_strand_id
1 'polypeptide(L)'
;VETSWQKTENGGYDPSPFHPDNILVSVGINDEYYFTNHSERIDQGCAIRIQKILNETTLLMGHNIKFDLMWLLEAGFKYSGRVYDTMLGEYILNRGIRKSLTLEMSCRRRKIGSKDSSIKEWMDRGVSFENIPADVVEEYGKIDVQITRRLFDSQMDDLKMAKNKGLLMTLKMMNEFLVVLSDMERNGININLEELGSVEKEYRAEFAYLKQKIDKIVYKQMGDTKINLSSPEQLSWLIYSIKPKDKKEWAKIFNVGIDKNTGKNKRRPNYSRQQFRNLVSDNTETIHRTVAEQCIACKGKGVIKKIKKDGSPYKNYTKCSDCDGDGYMYTPMAKIAGFRQRPRSVYDVAESGFRTDRITLNKIASEAEGEFKDFIDSIVRHNAVDTYLNTFVEGLKNFTNEKGFLHPKFMQAITATGRLSSRDPNFQNQPRGKTFPIRKVVTSRFKYGKIL
;
A
#
# COMPACT_ATOMS: atom_id res chain seq x y z
N VAL A 1 -23.11 -11.04 6.30
CA VAL A 1 -22.50 -12.39 6.47
C VAL A 1 -21.28 -12.30 7.37
N GLU A 2 -21.03 -13.37 8.15
CA GLU A 2 -19.77 -13.55 8.87
C GLU A 2 -18.99 -14.71 8.25
N THR A 3 -17.67 -14.56 8.19
CA THR A 3 -16.81 -15.46 7.41
C THR A 3 -15.56 -15.80 8.17
N SER A 4 -14.95 -16.94 7.88
CA SER A 4 -13.57 -17.18 8.30
C SER A 4 -12.58 -16.30 7.52
N TRP A 5 -11.35 -16.29 7.98
CA TRP A 5 -10.26 -15.55 7.34
C TRP A 5 -8.94 -16.26 7.55
N GLN A 6 -8.01 -16.04 6.63
CA GLN A 6 -6.64 -16.55 6.73
C GLN A 6 -5.65 -15.41 7.03
N LYS A 7 -4.59 -15.71 7.78
CA LYS A 7 -3.51 -14.76 7.99
C LYS A 7 -2.67 -14.61 6.73
N THR A 8 -2.45 -13.36 6.33
CA THR A 8 -1.52 -13.05 5.26
C THR A 8 -0.08 -13.00 5.77
N GLU A 9 0.91 -13.20 4.89
CA GLU A 9 2.34 -13.09 5.24
C GLU A 9 2.71 -11.73 5.87
N ASN A 10 1.98 -10.68 5.53
CA ASN A 10 2.17 -9.32 6.06
C ASN A 10 1.44 -9.08 7.40
N GLY A 11 0.92 -10.12 8.05
CA GLY A 11 0.22 -10.04 9.33
C GLY A 11 -1.21 -9.49 9.28
N GLY A 12 -1.76 -9.30 8.07
CA GLY A 12 -3.18 -8.95 7.86
C GLY A 12 -4.08 -10.18 7.82
N TYR A 13 -5.37 -9.95 7.54
CA TYR A 13 -6.38 -11.00 7.40
C TYR A 13 -7.02 -10.94 6.01
N ASP A 14 -7.16 -12.09 5.36
CA ASP A 14 -7.85 -12.22 4.09
C ASP A 14 -9.17 -12.99 4.27
N PRO A 15 -10.32 -12.29 4.30
CA PRO A 15 -11.64 -12.89 4.35
C PRO A 15 -12.22 -13.13 2.94
N SER A 16 -11.38 -13.29 1.92
CA SER A 16 -11.82 -13.44 0.52
C SER A 16 -12.60 -14.74 0.32
N PRO A 17 -13.74 -14.73 -0.38
CA PRO A 17 -14.44 -15.95 -0.77
C PRO A 17 -13.67 -16.80 -1.79
N PHE A 18 -12.59 -16.27 -2.37
CA PHE A 18 -11.74 -16.96 -3.34
C PHE A 18 -10.56 -17.70 -2.69
N HIS A 19 -10.34 -17.53 -1.39
CA HIS A 19 -9.37 -18.32 -0.65
C HIS A 19 -9.96 -19.70 -0.34
N PRO A 20 -9.29 -20.81 -0.69
CA PRO A 20 -9.87 -22.16 -0.60
C PRO A 20 -10.24 -22.61 0.82
N ASP A 21 -9.54 -22.08 1.82
CA ASP A 21 -9.75 -22.45 3.23
C ASP A 21 -10.75 -21.52 3.96
N ASN A 22 -11.27 -20.51 3.28
CA ASN A 22 -12.26 -19.64 3.87
C ASN A 22 -13.67 -20.21 3.71
N ILE A 23 -14.48 -20.05 4.74
CA ILE A 23 -15.86 -20.56 4.77
C ILE A 23 -16.84 -19.44 5.13
N LEU A 24 -18.07 -19.56 4.65
CA LEU A 24 -19.20 -18.78 5.09
C LEU A 24 -19.66 -19.34 6.45
N VAL A 25 -19.48 -18.57 7.52
CA VAL A 25 -19.77 -19.04 8.89
C VAL A 25 -21.23 -18.88 9.23
N SER A 26 -21.79 -17.68 8.99
CA SER A 26 -23.17 -17.37 9.31
C SER A 26 -23.77 -16.29 8.40
N VAL A 27 -25.10 -16.25 8.38
CA VAL A 27 -25.89 -15.30 7.57
C VAL A 27 -27.01 -14.72 8.43
N GLY A 28 -26.99 -13.40 8.63
CA GLY A 28 -28.10 -12.64 9.24
C GLY A 28 -28.93 -11.98 8.14
N ILE A 29 -30.23 -12.24 8.08
CA ILE A 29 -31.18 -11.61 7.15
C ILE A 29 -32.44 -11.19 7.90
N ASN A 30 -32.75 -9.90 7.87
CA ASN A 30 -33.85 -9.30 8.63
C ASN A 30 -33.72 -9.62 10.14
N ASP A 31 -34.67 -10.36 10.71
CA ASP A 31 -34.66 -10.74 12.13
C ASP A 31 -34.18 -12.21 12.33
N GLU A 32 -33.81 -12.89 11.25
CA GLU A 32 -33.38 -14.28 11.26
C GLU A 32 -31.86 -14.39 11.16
N TYR A 33 -31.28 -15.38 11.85
CA TYR A 33 -29.84 -15.65 11.85
C TYR A 33 -29.60 -17.14 11.70
N TYR A 34 -28.64 -17.50 10.82
CA TYR A 34 -28.35 -18.88 10.46
C TYR A 34 -26.86 -19.15 10.49
N PHE A 35 -26.48 -20.24 11.15
CA PHE A 35 -25.12 -20.77 11.08
C PHE A 35 -25.00 -21.80 9.97
N THR A 36 -24.09 -21.54 9.01
CA THR A 36 -23.80 -22.43 7.87
C THR A 36 -22.63 -23.36 8.16
N ASN A 37 -21.56 -22.83 8.76
CA ASN A 37 -20.32 -23.55 9.09
C ASN A 37 -19.67 -22.95 10.34
N HIS A 38 -20.20 -23.27 11.52
CA HIS A 38 -19.64 -22.81 12.79
C HIS A 38 -19.19 -24.01 13.65
N SER A 39 -18.13 -23.88 14.42
CA SER A 39 -17.57 -24.99 15.22
C SER A 39 -18.55 -25.56 16.25
N GLU A 40 -19.41 -24.72 16.83
CA GLU A 40 -20.37 -25.11 17.86
C GLU A 40 -21.77 -25.37 17.31
N ARG A 41 -22.14 -24.77 16.14
CA ARG A 41 -23.51 -24.79 15.65
C ARG A 41 -23.59 -24.78 14.12
N ILE A 42 -24.36 -25.70 13.58
CA ILE A 42 -24.76 -25.71 12.16
C ILE A 42 -26.27 -25.91 12.09
N ASP A 43 -26.99 -24.94 11.52
CA ASP A 43 -28.44 -24.99 11.43
C ASP A 43 -28.88 -25.83 10.24
N GLN A 44 -29.48 -27.00 10.51
CA GLN A 44 -29.93 -27.89 9.44
C GLN A 44 -30.95 -27.22 8.52
N GLY A 45 -30.78 -27.39 7.21
CA GLY A 45 -31.66 -26.81 6.20
C GLY A 45 -31.61 -25.29 6.08
N CYS A 46 -30.62 -24.62 6.70
CA CYS A 46 -30.46 -23.17 6.61
C CYS A 46 -30.30 -22.69 5.16
N ALA A 47 -29.59 -23.45 4.31
CA ALA A 47 -29.40 -23.10 2.90
C ALA A 47 -30.72 -22.97 2.15
N ILE A 48 -31.66 -23.87 2.39
CA ILE A 48 -33.00 -23.84 1.75
C ILE A 48 -33.77 -22.60 2.23
N ARG A 49 -33.71 -22.30 3.53
CA ARG A 49 -34.40 -21.12 4.11
C ARG A 49 -33.81 -19.82 3.60
N ILE A 50 -32.50 -19.70 3.62
CA ILE A 50 -31.81 -18.54 3.08
C ILE A 50 -32.14 -18.32 1.61
N GLN A 51 -32.10 -19.38 0.78
CA GLN A 51 -32.43 -19.27 -0.63
C GLN A 51 -33.90 -18.89 -0.86
N LYS A 52 -34.82 -19.40 -0.05
CA LYS A 52 -36.23 -18.99 -0.11
C LYS A 52 -36.39 -17.49 0.16
N ILE A 53 -35.78 -16.97 1.23
CA ILE A 53 -35.79 -15.54 1.56
C ILE A 53 -35.22 -14.71 0.41
N LEU A 54 -34.07 -15.13 -0.16
CA LEU A 54 -33.46 -14.43 -1.28
C LEU A 54 -34.34 -14.41 -2.52
N ASN A 55 -35.07 -15.48 -2.82
CA ASN A 55 -35.99 -15.55 -3.94
C ASN A 55 -37.18 -14.59 -3.80
N GLU A 56 -37.65 -14.37 -2.58
CA GLU A 56 -38.75 -13.47 -2.26
C GLU A 56 -38.30 -12.00 -2.11
N THR A 57 -36.98 -11.77 -2.01
CA THR A 57 -36.38 -10.44 -1.76
C THR A 57 -36.24 -9.65 -3.07
N THR A 58 -36.92 -8.50 -3.16
CA THR A 58 -36.81 -7.58 -4.30
C THR A 58 -35.68 -6.56 -4.16
N LEU A 59 -35.26 -6.26 -2.93
CA LEU A 59 -34.18 -5.33 -2.60
C LEU A 59 -33.36 -5.89 -1.45
N LEU A 60 -32.13 -6.29 -1.72
CA LEU A 60 -31.15 -6.70 -0.73
C LEU A 60 -30.34 -5.47 -0.28
N MET A 61 -30.37 -5.17 1.01
CA MET A 61 -29.59 -4.05 1.56
C MET A 61 -28.54 -4.52 2.55
N GLY A 62 -27.41 -3.83 2.57
CA GLY A 62 -26.33 -4.09 3.51
C GLY A 62 -25.37 -2.90 3.61
N HIS A 63 -24.39 -3.01 4.46
CA HIS A 63 -23.32 -2.04 4.56
C HIS A 63 -22.03 -2.63 3.95
N ASN A 64 -21.57 -2.08 2.84
CA ASN A 64 -20.56 -2.70 1.97
C ASN A 64 -21.06 -4.04 1.40
N ILE A 65 -22.32 -4.05 0.96
CA ILE A 65 -23.09 -5.24 0.55
C ILE A 65 -22.42 -6.05 -0.57
N LYS A 66 -21.49 -5.48 -1.31
CA LYS A 66 -20.71 -6.21 -2.30
C LYS A 66 -19.98 -7.40 -1.70
N PHE A 67 -19.44 -7.26 -0.49
CA PHE A 67 -18.79 -8.33 0.23
C PHE A 67 -19.76 -9.48 0.54
N ASP A 68 -20.91 -9.14 1.12
CA ASP A 68 -21.95 -10.12 1.47
C ASP A 68 -22.51 -10.82 0.21
N LEU A 69 -22.78 -10.03 -0.85
CA LEU A 69 -23.28 -10.56 -2.12
C LEU A 69 -22.30 -11.56 -2.74
N MET A 70 -21.00 -11.23 -2.76
CA MET A 70 -19.98 -12.13 -3.30
C MET A 70 -19.93 -13.45 -2.51
N TRP A 71 -19.96 -13.39 -1.19
CA TRP A 71 -19.95 -14.57 -0.35
C TRP A 71 -21.21 -15.44 -0.56
N LEU A 72 -22.37 -14.83 -0.62
CA LEU A 72 -23.61 -15.56 -0.91
C LEU A 72 -23.54 -16.27 -2.27
N LEU A 73 -23.07 -15.58 -3.31
CA LEU A 73 -22.98 -16.13 -4.66
C LEU A 73 -21.90 -17.23 -4.76
N GLU A 74 -20.75 -17.10 -4.10
CA GLU A 74 -19.71 -18.13 -4.07
C GLU A 74 -20.09 -19.33 -3.21
N ALA A 75 -20.92 -19.14 -2.17
CA ALA A 75 -21.52 -20.23 -1.40
C ALA A 75 -22.66 -20.96 -2.15
N GLY A 76 -22.95 -20.56 -3.40
CA GLY A 76 -23.92 -21.23 -4.27
C GLY A 76 -25.34 -20.68 -4.21
N PHE A 77 -25.60 -19.64 -3.39
CA PHE A 77 -26.89 -18.96 -3.39
C PHE A 77 -27.11 -18.17 -4.68
N LYS A 78 -28.38 -18.00 -5.06
CA LYS A 78 -28.78 -17.22 -6.23
C LYS A 78 -29.55 -15.99 -5.81
N TYR A 79 -29.16 -14.84 -6.36
CA TYR A 79 -29.87 -13.59 -6.17
C TYR A 79 -29.77 -12.75 -7.46
N SER A 80 -30.90 -12.25 -7.95
CA SER A 80 -31.01 -11.44 -9.16
C SER A 80 -31.79 -10.14 -8.93
N GLY A 81 -32.15 -9.86 -7.68
CA GLY A 81 -32.86 -8.65 -7.30
C GLY A 81 -31.94 -7.40 -7.26
N ARG A 82 -32.50 -6.27 -6.87
CA ARG A 82 -31.78 -5.03 -6.69
C ARG A 82 -30.97 -5.05 -5.40
N VAL A 83 -29.87 -4.30 -5.36
CA VAL A 83 -29.05 -4.12 -4.16
C VAL A 83 -29.06 -2.65 -3.73
N TYR A 84 -28.87 -2.42 -2.43
CA TYR A 84 -28.63 -1.10 -1.85
C TYR A 84 -27.48 -1.17 -0.85
N ASP A 85 -26.44 -0.41 -1.11
CA ASP A 85 -25.28 -0.30 -0.24
C ASP A 85 -25.38 0.96 0.61
N THR A 86 -25.55 0.82 1.92
CA THR A 86 -25.61 1.95 2.86
C THR A 86 -24.26 2.67 2.97
N MET A 87 -23.13 2.03 2.66
CA MET A 87 -21.82 2.69 2.55
C MET A 87 -21.78 3.65 1.36
N LEU A 88 -22.28 3.24 0.19
CA LEU A 88 -22.44 4.10 -0.99
C LEU A 88 -23.47 5.23 -0.72
N GLY A 89 -24.54 4.94 0.03
CA GLY A 89 -25.50 5.94 0.49
C GLY A 89 -24.82 7.06 1.29
N GLU A 90 -23.98 6.72 2.28
CA GLU A 90 -23.20 7.70 3.05
C GLU A 90 -22.20 8.46 2.16
N TYR A 91 -21.50 7.76 1.25
CA TYR A 91 -20.56 8.40 0.35
C TYR A 91 -21.22 9.48 -0.51
N ILE A 92 -22.35 9.20 -1.12
CA ILE A 92 -23.10 10.15 -1.97
C ILE A 92 -23.66 11.32 -1.14
N LEU A 93 -24.24 11.05 0.04
CA LEU A 93 -24.77 12.09 0.92
C LEU A 93 -23.68 12.99 1.50
N ASN A 94 -22.44 12.51 1.63
CA ASN A 94 -21.30 13.33 2.03
C ASN A 94 -20.77 14.26 0.92
N ARG A 95 -21.24 14.13 -0.33
CA ARG A 95 -20.92 15.04 -1.46
C ARG A 95 -19.43 15.32 -1.65
N GLY A 96 -18.60 14.29 -1.59
CA GLY A 96 -17.13 14.39 -1.76
C GLY A 96 -16.37 14.83 -0.51
N ILE A 97 -17.05 15.17 0.59
CA ILE A 97 -16.39 15.42 1.88
C ILE A 97 -15.89 14.08 2.43
N ARG A 98 -14.59 13.99 2.66
CA ARG A 98 -13.99 12.78 3.22
C ARG A 98 -14.41 12.60 4.68
N LYS A 99 -15.24 11.60 4.92
CA LYS A 99 -15.63 11.11 6.25
C LYS A 99 -15.44 9.61 6.30
N SER A 100 -15.25 9.05 7.49
CA SER A 100 -15.26 7.60 7.66
C SER A 100 -16.61 7.03 7.23
N LEU A 101 -16.60 5.98 6.42
CA LEU A 101 -17.77 5.30 5.90
C LEU A 101 -18.06 3.98 6.62
N THR A 102 -17.36 3.67 7.72
CA THR A 102 -17.67 2.46 8.51
C THR A 102 -19.09 2.54 9.06
N LEU A 103 -19.72 1.39 9.25
CA LEU A 103 -21.08 1.28 9.79
C LEU A 103 -21.20 2.05 11.12
N GLU A 104 -20.28 1.79 12.05
CA GLU A 104 -20.21 2.47 13.36
C GLU A 104 -20.21 3.99 13.23
N MET A 105 -19.28 4.55 12.43
CA MET A 105 -19.13 6.00 12.29
C MET A 105 -20.30 6.64 11.55
N SER A 106 -20.92 5.91 10.62
CA SER A 106 -22.12 6.34 9.91
C SER A 106 -23.33 6.42 10.84
N CYS A 107 -23.55 5.38 11.63
CA CYS A 107 -24.63 5.32 12.64
C CYS A 107 -24.43 6.38 13.73
N ARG A 108 -23.20 6.54 14.23
CA ARG A 108 -22.85 7.55 15.24
C ARG A 108 -23.13 8.97 14.75
N ARG A 109 -22.77 9.31 13.51
CA ARG A 109 -23.06 10.63 12.91
C ARG A 109 -24.56 10.91 12.84
N ARG A 110 -25.35 9.88 12.59
CA ARG A 110 -26.82 9.96 12.48
C ARG A 110 -27.55 9.76 13.79
N LYS A 111 -26.84 9.43 14.88
CA LYS A 111 -27.39 9.16 16.23
C LYS A 111 -28.44 8.02 16.23
N ILE A 112 -28.25 6.99 15.42
CA ILE A 112 -29.19 5.87 15.24
C ILE A 112 -28.77 4.57 15.93
N GLY A 113 -27.66 4.58 16.63
CA GLY A 113 -27.13 3.44 17.38
C GLY A 113 -25.61 3.36 17.32
N SER A 114 -25.08 2.36 17.97
CA SER A 114 -23.66 1.99 17.93
C SER A 114 -23.51 0.52 17.56
N LYS A 115 -22.42 0.19 16.91
CA LYS A 115 -22.02 -1.19 16.65
C LYS A 115 -21.59 -1.85 17.96
N ASP A 116 -21.89 -3.14 18.12
CA ASP A 116 -21.34 -3.92 19.21
C ASP A 116 -19.83 -4.10 19.06
N SER A 117 -19.10 -4.02 20.15
CA SER A 117 -17.64 -4.16 20.19
C SER A 117 -17.17 -5.51 20.75
N SER A 118 -18.08 -6.40 21.15
CA SER A 118 -17.76 -7.69 21.78
C SER A 118 -16.85 -8.56 20.90
N ILE A 119 -17.09 -8.59 19.61
CA ILE A 119 -16.30 -9.33 18.62
C ILE A 119 -14.86 -8.80 18.49
N LYS A 120 -14.64 -7.50 18.71
CA LYS A 120 -13.32 -6.89 18.47
C LYS A 120 -12.23 -7.51 19.34
N GLU A 121 -12.53 -7.82 20.57
CA GLU A 121 -11.56 -8.45 21.48
C GLU A 121 -11.12 -9.85 20.99
N TRP A 122 -12.05 -10.61 20.41
CA TRP A 122 -11.76 -11.90 19.81
C TRP A 122 -10.89 -11.75 18.56
N MET A 123 -11.23 -10.84 17.68
CA MET A 123 -10.46 -10.56 16.47
C MET A 123 -9.04 -10.05 16.80
N ASP A 124 -8.89 -9.18 17.80
CA ASP A 124 -7.58 -8.67 18.25
C ASP A 124 -6.68 -9.80 18.80
N ARG A 125 -7.30 -10.87 19.34
CA ARG A 125 -6.61 -12.12 19.74
C ARG A 125 -6.33 -13.06 18.56
N GLY A 126 -6.81 -12.74 17.37
CA GLY A 126 -6.64 -13.56 16.17
C GLY A 126 -7.60 -14.75 16.08
N VAL A 127 -8.74 -14.71 16.77
CA VAL A 127 -9.78 -15.75 16.70
C VAL A 127 -10.72 -15.43 15.53
N SER A 128 -10.88 -16.38 14.62
CA SER A 128 -11.77 -16.27 13.47
C SER A 128 -13.21 -16.61 13.86
N PHE A 129 -14.19 -16.06 13.11
CA PHE A 129 -15.62 -16.10 13.44
C PHE A 129 -16.17 -17.51 13.69
N GLU A 130 -15.68 -18.52 13.01
CA GLU A 130 -16.10 -19.91 13.21
C GLU A 130 -15.73 -20.48 14.59
N ASN A 131 -14.81 -19.83 15.31
CA ASN A 131 -14.31 -20.24 16.62
C ASN A 131 -14.69 -19.27 17.75
N ILE A 132 -15.41 -18.20 17.47
CA ILE A 132 -15.99 -17.32 18.51
C ILE A 132 -17.29 -17.97 18.99
N PRO A 133 -17.65 -17.92 20.28
CA PRO A 133 -18.90 -18.52 20.78
C PRO A 133 -20.12 -18.12 19.92
N ALA A 134 -20.95 -19.11 19.59
CA ALA A 134 -22.06 -18.92 18.65
C ALA A 134 -23.08 -17.87 19.08
N ASP A 135 -23.37 -17.78 20.37
CA ASP A 135 -24.26 -16.76 20.94
C ASP A 135 -23.72 -15.34 20.77
N VAL A 136 -22.41 -15.15 20.93
CA VAL A 136 -21.75 -13.85 20.74
C VAL A 136 -21.78 -13.44 19.26
N VAL A 137 -21.53 -14.37 18.33
CA VAL A 137 -21.61 -14.11 16.88
C VAL A 137 -23.04 -13.80 16.45
N GLU A 138 -24.02 -14.52 16.98
CA GLU A 138 -25.45 -14.30 16.68
C GLU A 138 -25.94 -12.93 17.15
N GLU A 139 -25.61 -12.55 18.40
CA GLU A 139 -26.01 -11.25 18.97
C GLU A 139 -25.38 -10.10 18.17
N TYR A 140 -24.06 -10.18 17.92
CA TYR A 140 -23.33 -9.21 17.12
C TYR A 140 -23.95 -9.06 15.72
N GLY A 141 -24.18 -10.17 15.00
CA GLY A 141 -24.70 -10.13 13.64
C GLY A 141 -26.14 -9.60 13.57
N LYS A 142 -26.99 -9.93 14.54
CA LYS A 142 -28.36 -9.37 14.65
C LYS A 142 -28.33 -7.85 14.87
N ILE A 143 -27.43 -7.35 15.74
CA ILE A 143 -27.26 -5.91 15.96
C ILE A 143 -26.81 -5.23 14.67
N ASP A 144 -25.82 -5.79 13.95
CA ASP A 144 -25.32 -5.22 12.70
C ASP A 144 -26.41 -5.15 11.62
N VAL A 145 -27.29 -6.15 11.50
CA VAL A 145 -28.44 -6.12 10.60
C VAL A 145 -29.43 -5.01 11.00
N GLN A 146 -29.78 -4.90 12.28
CA GLN A 146 -30.73 -3.91 12.77
C GLN A 146 -30.24 -2.47 12.59
N ILE A 147 -28.97 -2.18 12.92
CA ILE A 147 -28.43 -0.83 12.75
C ILE A 147 -28.24 -0.48 11.27
N THR A 148 -27.95 -1.46 10.42
CA THR A 148 -27.88 -1.28 8.95
C THR A 148 -29.26 -0.91 8.40
N ARG A 149 -30.33 -1.54 8.87
CA ARG A 149 -31.71 -1.18 8.52
C ARG A 149 -32.04 0.24 8.92
N ARG A 150 -31.75 0.62 10.17
CA ARG A 150 -31.97 2.00 10.66
C ARG A 150 -31.18 3.03 9.85
N LEU A 151 -29.94 2.67 9.45
CA LEU A 151 -29.11 3.51 8.59
C LEU A 151 -29.75 3.73 7.21
N PHE A 152 -30.26 2.65 6.60
CA PHE A 152 -30.99 2.72 5.34
C PHE A 152 -32.23 3.64 5.45
N ASP A 153 -33.07 3.48 6.45
CA ASP A 153 -34.27 4.28 6.64
C ASP A 153 -33.91 5.77 6.79
N SER A 154 -32.90 6.10 7.60
CA SER A 154 -32.40 7.47 7.78
C SER A 154 -31.83 8.06 6.48
N GLN A 155 -31.16 7.24 5.65
CA GLN A 155 -30.64 7.69 4.35
C GLN A 155 -31.77 7.93 3.34
N MET A 156 -32.79 7.09 3.34
CA MET A 156 -33.95 7.25 2.47
C MET A 156 -34.72 8.54 2.79
N ASP A 157 -34.83 8.91 4.06
CA ASP A 157 -35.44 10.19 4.45
C ASP A 157 -34.64 11.40 3.93
N ASP A 158 -33.30 11.34 4.05
CA ASP A 158 -32.43 12.38 3.48
C ASP A 158 -32.53 12.46 1.94
N LEU A 159 -32.55 11.31 1.26
CA LEU A 159 -32.61 11.24 -0.20
C LEU A 159 -33.93 11.73 -0.79
N LYS A 160 -35.03 11.62 -0.06
CA LYS A 160 -36.35 12.16 -0.43
C LYS A 160 -36.41 13.68 -0.38
N MET A 161 -35.50 14.34 0.37
CA MET A 161 -35.48 15.81 0.45
C MET A 161 -35.22 16.42 -0.93
N ALA A 162 -35.91 17.51 -1.26
CA ALA A 162 -35.80 18.20 -2.55
C ALA A 162 -34.36 18.57 -2.95
N LYS A 163 -33.53 18.99 -1.97
CA LYS A 163 -32.12 19.32 -2.16
C LYS A 163 -31.24 18.14 -2.59
N ASN A 164 -31.71 16.91 -2.46
CA ASN A 164 -31.00 15.66 -2.74
C ASN A 164 -31.56 14.89 -3.93
N LYS A 165 -32.54 15.43 -4.65
CA LYS A 165 -33.28 14.75 -5.74
C LYS A 165 -32.36 14.11 -6.79
N GLY A 166 -31.23 14.77 -7.17
CA GLY A 166 -30.25 14.22 -8.12
C GLY A 166 -29.37 13.10 -7.56
N LEU A 167 -29.21 13.03 -6.22
CA LEU A 167 -28.34 12.05 -5.60
C LEU A 167 -28.91 10.64 -5.64
N LEU A 168 -30.22 10.49 -5.59
CA LEU A 168 -30.88 9.17 -5.66
C LEU A 168 -30.61 8.47 -6.99
N MET A 169 -30.62 9.18 -8.11
CA MET A 169 -30.30 8.60 -9.42
C MET A 169 -28.85 8.15 -9.50
N THR A 170 -27.92 8.97 -9.00
CA THR A 170 -26.50 8.62 -8.93
C THR A 170 -26.27 7.40 -8.06
N LEU A 171 -26.91 7.34 -6.88
CA LEU A 171 -26.81 6.20 -5.99
C LEU A 171 -27.38 4.91 -6.60
N LYS A 172 -28.52 5.01 -7.31
CA LYS A 172 -29.09 3.87 -8.06
C LYS A 172 -28.09 3.32 -9.06
N MET A 173 -27.50 4.18 -9.90
CA MET A 173 -26.47 3.80 -10.87
C MET A 173 -25.25 3.17 -10.21
N MET A 174 -24.79 3.70 -9.05
CA MET A 174 -23.66 3.11 -8.30
C MET A 174 -23.99 1.72 -7.76
N ASN A 175 -25.20 1.49 -7.27
CA ASN A 175 -25.63 0.18 -6.79
C ASN A 175 -25.77 -0.84 -7.94
N GLU A 176 -26.28 -0.44 -9.10
CA GLU A 176 -26.31 -1.29 -10.29
C GLU A 176 -24.88 -1.64 -10.75
N PHE A 177 -23.98 -0.65 -10.74
CA PHE A 177 -22.58 -0.87 -11.08
C PHE A 177 -21.84 -1.75 -10.04
N LEU A 178 -22.23 -1.71 -8.76
CA LEU A 178 -21.69 -2.59 -7.71
C LEU A 178 -21.90 -4.07 -8.08
N VAL A 179 -23.06 -4.44 -8.60
CA VAL A 179 -23.34 -5.80 -9.05
C VAL A 179 -22.42 -6.22 -10.20
N VAL A 180 -22.21 -5.32 -11.18
CA VAL A 180 -21.26 -5.56 -12.27
C VAL A 180 -19.84 -5.75 -11.73
N LEU A 181 -19.41 -4.92 -10.77
CA LEU A 181 -18.08 -5.07 -10.13
C LEU A 181 -17.96 -6.39 -9.36
N SER A 182 -19.02 -6.82 -8.68
CA SER A 182 -19.07 -8.12 -8.02
C SER A 182 -18.86 -9.26 -9.02
N ASP A 183 -19.53 -9.23 -10.17
CA ASP A 183 -19.36 -10.22 -11.23
C ASP A 183 -17.96 -10.17 -11.86
N MET A 184 -17.39 -8.98 -12.05
CA MET A 184 -16.02 -8.83 -12.55
C MET A 184 -14.99 -9.44 -11.57
N GLU A 185 -15.13 -9.17 -10.28
CA GLU A 185 -14.25 -9.71 -9.25
C GLU A 185 -14.39 -11.24 -9.16
N ARG A 186 -15.62 -11.77 -9.19
CA ARG A 186 -15.89 -13.21 -9.18
C ARG A 186 -15.35 -13.93 -10.42
N ASN A 187 -15.50 -13.34 -11.57
CA ASN A 187 -14.96 -13.90 -12.80
C ASN A 187 -13.42 -13.93 -12.78
N GLY A 188 -12.80 -12.96 -12.15
CA GLY A 188 -11.35 -12.85 -12.10
C GLY A 188 -10.71 -12.56 -13.46
N ILE A 189 -9.40 -12.43 -13.43
CA ILE A 189 -8.53 -12.15 -14.58
C ILE A 189 -7.56 -13.31 -14.72
N ASN A 190 -7.41 -13.86 -15.93
CA ASN A 190 -6.47 -14.96 -16.17
C ASN A 190 -5.05 -14.42 -16.39
N ILE A 191 -4.10 -14.94 -15.63
CA ILE A 191 -2.67 -14.59 -15.67
C ILE A 191 -1.88 -15.79 -16.20
N ASN A 192 -1.10 -15.57 -17.24
CA ASN A 192 -0.13 -16.54 -17.72
C ASN A 192 1.10 -16.55 -16.79
N LEU A 193 1.17 -17.55 -15.91
CA LEU A 193 2.25 -17.66 -14.92
C LEU A 193 3.63 -17.96 -15.56
N GLU A 194 3.69 -18.64 -16.69
CA GLU A 194 4.93 -18.92 -17.41
C GLU A 194 5.50 -17.62 -18.00
N GLU A 195 4.65 -16.84 -18.67
CA GLU A 195 5.04 -15.52 -19.20
C GLU A 195 5.44 -14.56 -18.07
N LEU A 196 4.72 -14.58 -16.93
CA LEU A 196 5.07 -13.79 -15.75
C LEU A 196 6.45 -14.18 -15.20
N GLY A 197 6.75 -15.47 -15.12
CA GLY A 197 8.05 -15.99 -14.71
C GLY A 197 9.17 -15.60 -15.67
N SER A 198 8.90 -15.60 -16.98
CA SER A 198 9.86 -15.16 -17.99
C SER A 198 10.18 -13.67 -17.86
N VAL A 199 9.16 -12.83 -17.73
CA VAL A 199 9.27 -11.39 -17.48
C VAL A 199 10.05 -11.12 -16.20
N GLU A 200 9.73 -11.81 -15.12
CA GLU A 200 10.47 -11.67 -13.85
C GLU A 200 11.95 -11.96 -14.02
N LYS A 201 12.30 -13.08 -14.66
CA LYS A 201 13.69 -13.49 -14.87
C LYS A 201 14.47 -12.45 -15.66
N GLU A 202 13.88 -11.91 -16.72
CA GLU A 202 14.49 -10.87 -17.55
C GLU A 202 14.82 -9.61 -16.71
N TYR A 203 13.83 -9.10 -15.97
CA TYR A 203 14.00 -7.87 -15.20
C TYR A 203 14.84 -8.05 -13.94
N ARG A 204 14.87 -9.23 -13.31
CA ARG A 204 15.83 -9.53 -12.23
C ARG A 204 17.27 -9.54 -12.74
N ALA A 205 17.51 -10.05 -13.94
CA ALA A 205 18.83 -9.99 -14.58
C ALA A 205 19.25 -8.54 -14.90
N GLU A 206 18.34 -7.73 -15.44
CA GLU A 206 18.57 -6.30 -15.68
C GLU A 206 18.84 -5.55 -14.36
N PHE A 207 18.07 -5.82 -13.31
CA PHE A 207 18.26 -5.22 -11.99
C PHE A 207 19.65 -5.52 -11.42
N ALA A 208 20.08 -6.78 -11.48
CA ALA A 208 21.41 -7.20 -11.02
C ALA A 208 22.53 -6.53 -11.83
N TYR A 209 22.40 -6.44 -13.14
CA TYR A 209 23.35 -5.76 -14.01
C TYR A 209 23.46 -4.26 -13.67
N LEU A 210 22.31 -3.57 -13.55
CA LEU A 210 22.28 -2.15 -13.20
C LEU A 210 22.90 -1.91 -11.82
N LYS A 211 22.57 -2.75 -10.83
CA LYS A 211 23.15 -2.67 -9.49
C LYS A 211 24.68 -2.78 -9.56
N GLN A 212 25.20 -3.79 -10.25
CA GLN A 212 26.66 -3.97 -10.39
C GLN A 212 27.32 -2.76 -11.09
N LYS A 213 26.68 -2.20 -12.13
CA LYS A 213 27.16 -1.00 -12.81
C LYS A 213 27.20 0.20 -11.89
N ILE A 214 26.11 0.42 -11.13
CA ILE A 214 25.99 1.52 -10.15
C ILE A 214 27.03 1.36 -9.05
N ASP A 215 27.18 0.18 -8.46
CA ASP A 215 28.14 -0.10 -7.38
C ASP A 215 29.59 0.23 -7.79
N LYS A 216 29.99 -0.12 -9.04
CA LYS A 216 31.30 0.22 -9.60
C LYS A 216 31.51 1.75 -9.69
N ILE A 217 30.51 2.48 -10.17
CA ILE A 217 30.59 3.94 -10.29
C ILE A 217 30.61 4.58 -8.89
N VAL A 218 29.75 4.11 -7.97
CA VAL A 218 29.72 4.59 -6.58
C VAL A 218 31.07 4.39 -5.91
N TYR A 219 31.66 3.20 -5.99
CA TYR A 219 32.98 2.91 -5.43
C TYR A 219 34.06 3.86 -6.01
N LYS A 220 34.05 4.08 -7.32
CA LYS A 220 34.99 5.01 -7.98
C LYS A 220 34.83 6.43 -7.48
N GLN A 221 33.60 6.88 -7.17
CA GLN A 221 33.31 8.25 -6.73
C GLN A 221 33.43 8.44 -5.21
N MET A 222 33.03 7.46 -4.41
CA MET A 222 32.95 7.57 -2.95
C MET A 222 34.10 6.87 -2.20
N GLY A 223 34.82 5.94 -2.85
CA GLY A 223 35.73 5.02 -2.16
C GLY A 223 34.95 3.99 -1.36
N ASP A 224 35.46 3.63 -0.19
CA ASP A 224 34.83 2.64 0.70
C ASP A 224 33.63 3.18 1.50
N THR A 225 33.28 4.47 1.33
CA THR A 225 32.11 5.05 1.98
C THR A 225 30.85 4.30 1.58
N LYS A 226 30.19 3.67 2.53
CA LYS A 226 28.89 3.02 2.29
C LYS A 226 27.82 4.07 2.00
N ILE A 227 27.13 3.93 0.88
CA ILE A 227 26.05 4.81 0.45
C ILE A 227 24.77 3.97 0.24
N ASN A 228 23.70 4.38 0.92
CA ASN A 228 22.36 3.87 0.66
C ASN A 228 21.70 4.72 -0.44
N LEU A 229 21.66 4.21 -1.65
CA LEU A 229 21.08 4.91 -2.81
C LEU A 229 19.54 5.02 -2.73
N SER A 230 18.88 4.26 -1.87
CA SER A 230 17.46 4.43 -1.56
C SER A 230 17.19 5.61 -0.64
N SER A 231 18.24 6.15 0.02
CA SER A 231 18.13 7.36 0.82
C SER A 231 18.30 8.60 -0.06
N PRO A 232 17.26 9.46 -0.21
CA PRO A 232 17.38 10.71 -0.97
C PRO A 232 18.51 11.59 -0.50
N GLU A 233 18.78 11.61 0.79
CA GLU A 233 19.87 12.35 1.41
C GLU A 233 21.23 11.85 0.94
N GLN A 234 21.49 10.54 1.05
CA GLN A 234 22.78 9.97 0.67
C GLN A 234 23.01 9.99 -0.85
N LEU A 235 21.96 9.82 -1.63
CA LEU A 235 22.03 10.02 -3.08
C LEU A 235 22.39 11.48 -3.44
N SER A 236 21.86 12.45 -2.67
CA SER A 236 22.22 13.86 -2.80
C SER A 236 23.73 14.09 -2.51
N TRP A 237 24.31 13.39 -1.53
CA TRP A 237 25.74 13.46 -1.25
C TRP A 237 26.61 13.03 -2.44
N LEU A 238 26.22 11.93 -3.07
CA LEU A 238 26.94 11.42 -4.24
C LEU A 238 26.86 12.38 -5.44
N ILE A 239 25.72 13.02 -5.65
CA ILE A 239 25.51 13.96 -6.76
C ILE A 239 26.24 15.30 -6.50
N TYR A 240 26.07 15.89 -5.35
CA TYR A 240 26.51 17.26 -5.07
C TYR A 240 27.81 17.34 -4.29
N SER A 241 28.28 16.23 -3.70
CA SER A 241 29.54 16.15 -2.89
C SER A 241 29.55 17.00 -1.63
N ILE A 242 28.38 17.42 -1.18
CA ILE A 242 28.17 18.26 0.01
C ILE A 242 26.95 17.78 0.80
N LYS A 243 26.97 18.03 2.10
CA LYS A 243 25.83 17.76 2.98
C LYS A 243 25.60 18.95 3.92
N PRO A 244 24.40 19.21 4.41
CA PRO A 244 24.13 20.23 5.42
C PRO A 244 24.93 19.97 6.71
N LYS A 245 25.53 21.01 7.28
CA LYS A 245 26.17 20.98 8.60
C LYS A 245 25.16 20.72 9.71
N ASP A 246 24.02 21.39 9.64
CA ASP A 246 22.88 21.22 10.53
C ASP A 246 21.57 21.16 9.69
N LYS A 247 20.84 20.07 9.80
CA LYS A 247 19.61 19.87 9.01
C LYS A 247 18.46 20.78 9.43
N LYS A 248 18.38 21.14 10.70
CA LYS A 248 17.29 22.00 11.21
C LYS A 248 17.49 23.44 10.74
N GLU A 249 18.71 23.94 10.89
CA GLU A 249 19.07 25.28 10.41
C GLU A 249 18.98 25.38 8.89
N TRP A 250 19.44 24.37 8.17
CA TRP A 250 19.28 24.24 6.72
C TRP A 250 17.82 24.34 6.28
N ALA A 251 16.93 23.54 6.90
CA ALA A 251 15.51 23.57 6.59
C ALA A 251 14.86 24.92 6.90
N LYS A 252 15.33 25.64 7.91
CA LYS A 252 14.86 26.97 8.30
C LYS A 252 15.34 28.05 7.31
N ILE A 253 16.62 28.06 6.94
CA ILE A 253 17.19 29.01 5.98
C ILE A 253 16.46 28.97 4.64
N PHE A 254 16.22 27.75 4.12
CA PHE A 254 15.58 27.56 2.83
C PHE A 254 14.05 27.41 2.91
N ASN A 255 13.46 27.53 4.09
CA ASN A 255 12.05 27.37 4.39
C ASN A 255 11.45 26.10 3.72
N VAL A 256 12.12 24.96 3.99
CA VAL A 256 11.73 23.64 3.44
C VAL A 256 10.69 22.98 4.33
N GLY A 257 9.83 22.17 3.76
CA GLY A 257 8.86 21.35 4.48
C GLY A 257 7.42 21.74 4.19
N ILE A 258 6.51 21.11 4.94
CA ILE A 258 5.07 21.31 4.82
C ILE A 258 4.59 22.27 5.90
N ASP A 259 3.78 23.24 5.53
CA ASP A 259 3.08 24.10 6.47
C ASP A 259 1.99 23.30 7.20
N LYS A 260 2.09 23.23 8.53
CA LYS A 260 1.18 22.41 9.37
C LYS A 260 -0.28 22.89 9.33
N ASN A 261 -0.51 24.17 9.07
CA ASN A 261 -1.85 24.76 9.07
C ASN A 261 -2.56 24.55 7.73
N THR A 262 -1.82 24.62 6.63
CA THR A 262 -2.38 24.57 5.27
C THR A 262 -2.20 23.21 4.61
N GLY A 263 -1.33 22.34 5.13
CA GLY A 263 -0.96 21.06 4.52
C GLY A 263 -0.21 21.20 3.18
N LYS A 264 0.21 22.43 2.83
CA LYS A 264 0.90 22.72 1.57
C LYS A 264 2.40 22.93 1.81
N ASN A 265 3.19 22.77 0.74
CA ASN A 265 4.61 23.12 0.81
C ASN A 265 4.79 24.59 1.19
N LYS A 266 5.73 24.86 2.09
CA LYS A 266 6.10 26.21 2.49
C LYS A 266 6.61 27.00 1.29
N ARG A 267 6.33 28.31 1.26
CA ARG A 267 6.82 29.20 0.21
C ARG A 267 8.32 29.37 0.33
N ARG A 268 9.06 29.11 -0.74
CA ARG A 268 10.51 29.27 -0.80
C ARG A 268 10.91 30.75 -0.75
N PRO A 269 12.03 31.08 -0.07
CA PRO A 269 12.59 32.44 -0.12
C PRO A 269 13.02 32.80 -1.54
N ASN A 270 12.99 34.08 -1.85
CA ASN A 270 13.49 34.59 -3.10
C ASN A 270 14.94 35.09 -2.91
N TYR A 271 15.90 34.23 -3.18
CA TYR A 271 17.33 34.56 -3.14
C TYR A 271 17.84 34.83 -4.55
N SER A 272 18.72 35.85 -4.69
CA SER A 272 19.55 35.99 -5.88
C SER A 272 20.46 34.74 -6.03
N ARG A 273 20.93 34.49 -7.24
CA ARG A 273 21.84 33.36 -7.52
C ARG A 273 23.11 33.40 -6.67
N GLN A 274 23.64 34.60 -6.39
CA GLN A 274 24.83 34.75 -5.53
C GLN A 274 24.52 34.51 -4.05
N GLN A 275 23.42 35.05 -3.54
CA GLN A 275 22.97 34.78 -2.16
C GLN A 275 22.74 33.30 -1.93
N PHE A 276 22.04 32.62 -2.87
CA PHE A 276 21.83 31.19 -2.78
C PHE A 276 23.15 30.41 -2.70
N ARG A 277 24.12 30.72 -3.57
CA ARG A 277 25.44 30.06 -3.56
C ARG A 277 26.18 30.26 -2.26
N ASN A 278 26.20 31.47 -1.72
CA ASN A 278 26.84 31.79 -0.46
C ASN A 278 26.19 31.01 0.69
N LEU A 279 24.86 31.06 0.79
CA LEU A 279 24.11 30.29 1.82
C LEU A 279 24.37 28.80 1.75
N VAL A 280 24.46 28.21 0.55
CA VAL A 280 24.81 26.79 0.36
C VAL A 280 26.24 26.55 0.86
N SER A 281 27.21 27.37 0.44
CA SER A 281 28.63 27.25 0.85
C SER A 281 28.81 27.33 2.38
N ASP A 282 28.18 28.31 3.01
CA ASP A 282 28.34 28.58 4.44
C ASP A 282 27.72 27.51 5.32
N ASN A 283 26.62 26.86 4.83
CA ASN A 283 25.82 25.90 5.59
C ASN A 283 26.03 24.44 5.19
N THR A 284 27.00 24.15 4.32
CA THR A 284 27.34 22.78 3.95
C THR A 284 28.79 22.44 4.26
N GLU A 285 29.03 21.15 4.42
CA GLU A 285 30.39 20.58 4.50
C GLU A 285 30.64 19.66 3.31
N THR A 286 31.87 19.62 2.86
CA THR A 286 32.30 18.78 1.75
C THR A 286 32.45 17.34 2.20
N ILE A 287 32.01 16.42 1.39
CA ILE A 287 32.16 14.98 1.63
C ILE A 287 33.46 14.51 0.97
N HIS A 288 34.27 13.85 1.76
CA HIS A 288 35.54 13.26 1.31
C HIS A 288 35.39 11.75 1.10
N ARG A 289 36.18 11.21 0.16
CA ARG A 289 36.30 9.76 0.00
C ARG A 289 36.89 9.15 1.25
N THR A 290 36.48 7.94 1.58
CA THR A 290 37.05 7.21 2.72
C THR A 290 37.77 5.95 2.26
N VAL A 291 38.70 5.50 3.10
CA VAL A 291 39.28 4.15 3.03
C VAL A 291 38.79 3.40 4.27
N ALA A 292 38.34 2.17 4.06
CA ALA A 292 37.92 1.30 5.13
C ALA A 292 39.09 0.46 5.64
N GLU A 293 39.35 0.56 6.91
CA GLU A 293 40.32 -0.29 7.62
C GLU A 293 39.55 -1.20 8.58
N GLN A 294 40.00 -2.45 8.70
CA GLN A 294 39.37 -3.40 9.59
C GLN A 294 39.47 -2.90 11.04
N CYS A 295 38.34 -2.85 11.73
CA CYS A 295 38.31 -2.42 13.13
C CYS A 295 39.14 -3.36 14.00
N ILE A 296 40.15 -2.84 14.67
CA ILE A 296 41.09 -3.59 15.51
C ILE A 296 40.35 -4.25 16.69
N ALA A 297 39.44 -3.55 17.34
CA ALA A 297 38.74 -4.02 18.52
C ALA A 297 37.87 -5.28 18.28
N CYS A 298 37.13 -5.30 17.16
CA CYS A 298 36.28 -6.45 16.83
C CYS A 298 36.84 -7.35 15.70
N LYS A 299 38.01 -7.01 15.16
CA LYS A 299 38.66 -7.73 14.06
C LYS A 299 37.72 -7.98 12.89
N GLY A 300 36.99 -6.95 12.47
CA GLY A 300 36.04 -7.00 11.36
C GLY A 300 34.68 -7.60 11.66
N LYS A 301 34.44 -8.11 12.87
CA LYS A 301 33.19 -8.81 13.21
C LYS A 301 32.00 -7.90 13.50
N GLY A 302 32.22 -6.61 13.76
CA GLY A 302 31.19 -5.64 14.14
C GLY A 302 30.62 -5.85 15.56
N VAL A 303 30.95 -6.98 16.22
CA VAL A 303 30.46 -7.33 17.54
C VAL A 303 31.61 -7.82 18.42
N ILE A 304 31.51 -7.55 19.71
CA ILE A 304 32.48 -7.97 20.74
C ILE A 304 31.77 -8.68 21.88
N LYS A 305 32.47 -9.57 22.57
CA LYS A 305 32.00 -10.10 23.85
C LYS A 305 32.53 -9.21 24.97
N LYS A 306 31.62 -8.61 25.74
CA LYS A 306 32.02 -7.95 27.00
C LYS A 306 32.51 -8.96 28.00
N ILE A 307 33.49 -8.58 28.80
CA ILE A 307 34.07 -9.40 29.88
C ILE A 307 33.43 -8.94 31.19
N LYS A 308 32.99 -9.89 32.00
CA LYS A 308 32.47 -9.65 33.35
C LYS A 308 33.59 -9.27 34.29
N LYS A 309 33.26 -8.75 35.49
CA LYS A 309 34.24 -8.42 36.55
C LYS A 309 35.08 -9.62 37.01
N ASP A 310 34.57 -10.83 36.85
CA ASP A 310 35.26 -12.09 37.16
C ASP A 310 36.18 -12.63 36.05
N GLY A 311 36.32 -11.86 34.94
CA GLY A 311 37.13 -12.24 33.78
C GLY A 311 36.43 -13.16 32.77
N SER A 312 35.22 -13.64 33.04
CA SER A 312 34.46 -14.49 32.10
C SER A 312 33.71 -13.66 31.04
N PRO A 313 33.58 -14.16 29.79
CA PRO A 313 32.81 -13.43 28.77
C PRO A 313 31.31 -13.59 29.03
N TYR A 314 30.53 -12.54 28.68
CA TYR A 314 29.08 -12.63 28.62
C TYR A 314 28.63 -13.62 27.53
N LYS A 315 27.48 -14.27 27.72
CA LYS A 315 26.91 -15.20 26.72
C LYS A 315 26.62 -14.51 25.38
N ASN A 316 26.11 -13.28 25.44
CA ASN A 316 25.68 -12.53 24.24
C ASN A 316 26.78 -11.61 23.73
N TYR A 317 26.84 -11.45 22.39
CA TYR A 317 27.65 -10.45 21.75
C TYR A 317 26.98 -9.09 21.89
N THR A 318 27.78 -8.03 21.99
CA THR A 318 27.34 -6.64 21.96
C THR A 318 27.93 -5.96 20.73
N LYS A 319 27.26 -4.94 20.22
CA LYS A 319 27.76 -4.11 19.13
C LYS A 319 29.11 -3.51 19.51
N CYS A 320 30.08 -3.54 18.62
CA CYS A 320 31.39 -2.93 18.84
C CYS A 320 31.23 -1.41 18.88
N SER A 321 31.67 -0.78 19.98
CA SER A 321 31.61 0.67 20.17
C SER A 321 32.51 1.46 19.21
N ASP A 322 33.66 0.90 18.85
CA ASP A 322 34.70 1.59 18.09
C ASP A 322 34.29 1.78 16.61
N CYS A 323 33.66 0.78 16.03
CA CYS A 323 33.18 0.83 14.64
C CYS A 323 31.66 0.90 14.54
N ASP A 324 30.97 1.15 15.63
CA ASP A 324 29.51 1.19 15.72
C ASP A 324 28.82 -0.06 15.08
N GLY A 325 29.45 -1.21 15.23
CA GLY A 325 28.94 -2.47 14.73
C GLY A 325 29.21 -2.77 13.26
N ASP A 326 29.91 -1.91 12.55
CA ASP A 326 30.16 -2.05 11.11
C ASP A 326 31.31 -3.03 10.79
N GLY A 327 32.22 -3.23 11.73
CA GLY A 327 33.42 -4.06 11.54
C GLY A 327 34.59 -3.29 10.91
N TYR A 328 34.35 -2.09 10.39
CA TYR A 328 35.36 -1.27 9.72
C TYR A 328 35.37 0.16 10.27
N MET A 329 36.55 0.80 10.23
CA MET A 329 36.74 2.22 10.48
C MET A 329 36.97 2.92 9.17
N TYR A 330 36.31 4.08 8.97
CA TYR A 330 36.37 4.83 7.71
C TYR A 330 37.19 6.10 7.90
N THR A 331 38.40 6.13 7.34
CA THR A 331 39.31 7.28 7.41
C THR A 331 39.12 8.17 6.18
N PRO A 332 38.79 9.48 6.37
CA PRO A 332 38.65 10.40 5.26
C PRO A 332 39.98 10.65 4.53
N MET A 333 39.90 10.67 3.19
CA MET A 333 41.02 11.05 2.30
C MET A 333 40.93 12.54 1.94
N ALA A 334 42.00 13.09 1.43
CA ALA A 334 42.01 14.47 0.89
C ALA A 334 41.11 14.64 -0.35
N LYS A 335 40.82 13.56 -1.07
CA LYS A 335 40.03 13.58 -2.32
C LYS A 335 38.54 13.73 -2.04
N ILE A 336 37.93 14.76 -2.66
CA ILE A 336 36.48 14.99 -2.58
C ILE A 336 35.73 13.82 -3.22
N ALA A 337 34.68 13.37 -2.54
CA ALA A 337 33.78 12.30 -3.00
C ALA A 337 32.67 12.85 -3.92
N GLY A 338 32.09 11.97 -4.75
CA GLY A 338 30.94 12.28 -5.58
C GLY A 338 31.23 13.05 -6.87
N PHE A 339 30.14 13.44 -7.55
CA PHE A 339 30.18 14.05 -8.89
C PHE A 339 30.33 15.57 -8.90
N ARG A 340 30.32 16.22 -7.75
CA ARG A 340 30.53 17.69 -7.55
C ARG A 340 29.57 18.54 -8.37
N GLN A 341 28.35 18.08 -8.58
CA GLN A 341 27.35 18.88 -9.26
C GLN A 341 26.98 20.11 -8.43
N ARG A 342 26.52 21.17 -9.10
CA ARG A 342 26.14 22.42 -8.41
C ARG A 342 24.62 22.57 -8.41
N PRO A 343 23.99 22.80 -7.24
CA PRO A 343 22.58 23.12 -7.18
C PRO A 343 22.34 24.47 -7.86
N ARG A 344 21.21 24.64 -8.53
CA ARG A 344 20.92 25.81 -9.39
C ARG A 344 20.14 26.87 -8.68
N SER A 345 19.21 26.44 -7.82
CA SER A 345 18.25 27.32 -7.17
C SER A 345 17.75 26.76 -5.84
N VAL A 346 17.05 27.60 -5.09
CA VAL A 346 16.38 27.22 -3.86
C VAL A 346 15.35 26.09 -4.04
N TYR A 347 14.87 25.87 -5.25
CA TYR A 347 13.92 24.80 -5.56
C TYR A 347 14.58 23.40 -5.64
N ASP A 348 15.89 23.34 -5.76
CA ASP A 348 16.65 22.09 -5.70
C ASP A 348 16.89 21.62 -4.26
N VAL A 349 16.60 22.46 -3.26
CA VAL A 349 16.83 22.17 -1.83
C VAL A 349 15.73 21.26 -1.27
N ALA A 350 16.12 20.24 -0.51
CA ALA A 350 15.29 19.35 0.30
C ALA A 350 15.59 19.52 1.79
N GLU A 351 14.83 18.90 2.68
CA GLU A 351 14.99 19.04 4.15
C GLU A 351 16.36 18.60 4.66
N SER A 352 16.96 17.59 4.04
CA SER A 352 18.24 17.01 4.45
C SER A 352 19.32 17.10 3.36
N GLY A 353 19.24 18.10 2.48
CA GLY A 353 20.19 18.29 1.38
C GLY A 353 19.52 18.79 0.12
N PHE A 354 19.65 18.03 -0.98
CA PHE A 354 19.10 18.39 -2.27
C PHE A 354 18.12 17.35 -2.78
N ARG A 355 17.19 17.77 -3.65
CA ARG A 355 16.17 16.90 -4.23
C ARG A 355 16.78 15.88 -5.16
N THR A 356 16.32 14.65 -4.99
CA THR A 356 16.68 13.49 -5.83
C THR A 356 15.45 12.69 -6.26
N ASP A 357 14.27 13.36 -6.28
CA ASP A 357 13.06 12.75 -6.82
C ASP A 357 13.18 12.50 -8.34
N ARG A 358 12.33 11.64 -8.86
CA ARG A 358 12.36 11.21 -10.26
C ARG A 358 12.34 12.37 -11.25
N ILE A 359 11.58 13.44 -10.98
CA ILE A 359 11.50 14.62 -11.85
C ILE A 359 12.83 15.35 -11.87
N THR A 360 13.43 15.55 -10.69
CA THR A 360 14.75 16.19 -10.55
C THR A 360 15.84 15.36 -11.22
N LEU A 361 15.87 14.03 -11.00
CA LEU A 361 16.85 13.15 -11.63
C LEU A 361 16.72 13.13 -13.16
N ASN A 362 15.52 13.08 -13.71
CA ASN A 362 15.31 13.17 -15.16
C ASN A 362 15.79 14.50 -15.76
N LYS A 363 15.56 15.61 -15.03
CA LYS A 363 16.08 16.93 -15.44
C LYS A 363 17.62 16.96 -15.40
N ILE A 364 18.22 16.38 -14.38
CA ILE A 364 19.67 16.25 -14.29
C ILE A 364 20.19 15.38 -15.45
N ALA A 365 19.55 14.24 -15.72
CA ALA A 365 19.93 13.33 -16.81
C ALA A 365 19.93 13.99 -18.19
N SER A 366 18.97 14.91 -18.45
CA SER A 366 18.90 15.60 -19.75
C SER A 366 20.05 16.56 -20.03
N GLU A 367 20.83 16.93 -18.99
CA GLU A 367 21.92 17.89 -19.08
C GLU A 367 23.28 17.26 -18.67
N ALA A 368 23.25 16.02 -18.14
CA ALA A 368 24.43 15.29 -17.74
C ALA A 368 25.18 14.70 -18.94
N GLU A 369 26.50 14.56 -18.81
CA GLU A 369 27.37 13.97 -19.79
C GLU A 369 28.32 12.95 -19.15
N GLY A 370 28.91 12.07 -19.96
CA GLY A 370 29.93 11.11 -19.55
C GLY A 370 29.45 10.17 -18.44
N GLU A 371 30.34 9.81 -17.54
CA GLU A 371 30.08 8.87 -16.43
C GLU A 371 28.95 9.32 -15.50
N PHE A 372 28.78 10.63 -15.33
CA PHE A 372 27.69 11.16 -14.52
C PHE A 372 26.33 10.89 -15.16
N LYS A 373 26.22 11.06 -16.48
CA LYS A 373 25.02 10.66 -17.23
C LYS A 373 24.74 9.17 -17.09
N ASP A 374 25.75 8.34 -17.28
CA ASP A 374 25.65 6.89 -17.14
C ASP A 374 25.15 6.46 -15.76
N PHE A 375 25.60 7.16 -14.71
CA PHE A 375 25.14 6.93 -13.35
C PHE A 375 23.67 7.32 -13.17
N ILE A 376 23.28 8.54 -13.59
CA ILE A 376 21.90 9.03 -13.42
C ILE A 376 20.91 8.17 -14.23
N ASP A 377 21.22 7.84 -15.47
CA ASP A 377 20.38 6.97 -16.28
C ASP A 377 20.25 5.57 -15.66
N SER A 378 21.35 5.04 -15.11
CA SER A 378 21.35 3.73 -14.45
C SER A 378 20.53 3.74 -13.17
N ILE A 379 20.63 4.77 -12.32
CA ILE A 379 19.85 4.85 -11.07
C ILE A 379 18.34 5.06 -11.34
N VAL A 380 18.00 5.89 -12.31
CA VAL A 380 16.60 6.10 -12.73
C VAL A 380 16.00 4.80 -13.25
N ARG A 381 16.73 4.07 -14.09
CA ARG A 381 16.28 2.79 -14.63
C ARG A 381 16.21 1.71 -13.56
N HIS A 382 17.21 1.61 -12.68
CA HIS A 382 17.25 0.68 -11.55
C HIS A 382 16.04 0.85 -10.64
N ASN A 383 15.73 2.09 -10.23
CA ASN A 383 14.56 2.37 -9.39
C ASN A 383 13.23 2.06 -10.09
N ALA A 384 13.17 2.26 -11.41
CA ALA A 384 11.99 1.90 -12.19
C ALA A 384 11.82 0.38 -12.28
N VAL A 385 12.90 -0.38 -12.48
CA VAL A 385 12.90 -1.85 -12.50
C VAL A 385 12.56 -2.42 -11.12
N ASP A 386 13.13 -1.85 -10.05
CA ASP A 386 12.82 -2.23 -8.67
C ASP A 386 11.31 -2.10 -8.37
N THR A 387 10.74 -0.93 -8.69
CA THR A 387 9.29 -0.70 -8.54
C THR A 387 8.49 -1.69 -9.38
N TYR A 388 8.94 -1.99 -10.59
CA TYR A 388 8.27 -2.93 -11.48
C TYR A 388 8.25 -4.34 -10.89
N LEU A 389 9.39 -4.84 -10.44
CA LEU A 389 9.50 -6.16 -9.80
C LEU A 389 8.68 -6.25 -8.53
N ASN A 390 8.90 -5.35 -7.58
CA ASN A 390 8.31 -5.44 -6.25
C ASN A 390 6.84 -5.06 -6.20
N THR A 391 6.36 -4.16 -7.07
CA THR A 391 4.96 -3.70 -7.04
C THR A 391 4.08 -4.47 -8.02
N PHE A 392 4.56 -4.70 -9.24
CA PHE A 392 3.73 -5.28 -10.29
C PHE A 392 3.94 -6.78 -10.45
N VAL A 393 5.17 -7.26 -10.54
CA VAL A 393 5.42 -8.69 -10.71
C VAL A 393 5.07 -9.46 -9.44
N GLU A 394 5.62 -9.07 -8.30
CA GLU A 394 5.29 -9.72 -7.00
C GLU A 394 3.81 -9.53 -6.65
N GLY A 395 3.24 -8.35 -6.91
CA GLY A 395 1.81 -8.11 -6.70
C GLY A 395 0.93 -9.06 -7.50
N LEU A 396 1.26 -9.35 -8.76
CA LEU A 396 0.52 -10.34 -9.55
C LEU A 396 0.72 -11.76 -9.01
N LYS A 397 1.95 -12.15 -8.69
CA LYS A 397 2.26 -13.50 -8.14
C LYS A 397 1.51 -13.78 -6.86
N ASN A 398 1.55 -12.85 -5.90
CA ASN A 398 0.98 -13.04 -4.57
C ASN A 398 -0.56 -13.11 -4.56
N PHE A 399 -1.21 -12.52 -5.57
CA PHE A 399 -2.67 -12.52 -5.66
C PHE A 399 -3.23 -13.43 -6.75
N THR A 400 -2.37 -14.10 -7.54
CA THR A 400 -2.82 -15.10 -8.52
C THR A 400 -2.86 -16.49 -7.86
N ASN A 401 -4.01 -17.16 -7.94
CA ASN A 401 -4.16 -18.50 -7.41
C ASN A 401 -3.45 -19.56 -8.28
N GLU A 402 -3.36 -20.79 -7.79
CA GLU A 402 -2.72 -21.92 -8.50
C GLU A 402 -3.31 -22.21 -9.89
N LYS A 403 -4.56 -21.84 -10.12
CA LYS A 403 -5.25 -21.99 -11.40
C LYS A 403 -4.97 -20.84 -12.38
N GLY A 404 -4.14 -19.88 -12.00
CA GLY A 404 -3.81 -18.71 -12.80
C GLY A 404 -4.86 -17.60 -12.78
N PHE A 405 -5.80 -17.60 -11.81
CA PHE A 405 -6.81 -16.55 -11.69
C PHE A 405 -6.44 -15.53 -10.61
N LEU A 406 -6.67 -14.28 -10.92
CA LEU A 406 -6.50 -13.12 -10.06
C LEU A 406 -7.87 -12.46 -9.85
N HIS A 407 -8.24 -12.19 -8.59
CA HIS A 407 -9.50 -11.56 -8.22
C HIS A 407 -9.25 -10.17 -7.60
N PRO A 408 -9.01 -9.11 -8.44
CA PRO A 408 -8.73 -7.78 -7.92
C PRO A 408 -9.98 -7.17 -7.28
N LYS A 409 -9.82 -6.44 -6.18
CA LYS A 409 -10.93 -5.76 -5.49
C LYS A 409 -11.13 -4.36 -6.07
N PHE A 410 -12.33 -4.06 -6.56
CA PHE A 410 -12.72 -2.73 -7.08
C PHE A 410 -13.58 -1.97 -6.06
N MET A 411 -13.21 -0.74 -5.77
CA MET A 411 -13.85 0.07 -4.71
C MET A 411 -14.34 1.39 -5.26
N GLN A 412 -15.64 1.70 -5.04
CA GLN A 412 -16.32 2.88 -5.55
C GLN A 412 -16.22 4.10 -4.63
N ALA A 413 -16.14 3.90 -3.30
CA ALA A 413 -16.28 4.97 -2.31
C ALA A 413 -14.95 5.49 -1.73
N ILE A 414 -13.82 5.31 -2.43
CA ILE A 414 -12.49 5.67 -1.93
C ILE A 414 -12.08 7.09 -2.36
N THR A 415 -12.34 7.47 -3.60
CA THR A 415 -11.89 8.75 -4.15
C THR A 415 -12.96 9.83 -3.98
N ALA A 416 -12.57 11.07 -3.65
CA ALA A 416 -13.52 12.17 -3.55
C ALA A 416 -14.19 12.54 -4.90
N THR A 417 -13.59 12.10 -6.02
CA THR A 417 -14.03 12.42 -7.38
C THR A 417 -14.94 11.36 -8.00
N GLY A 418 -15.30 10.30 -7.28
CA GLY A 418 -16.11 9.19 -7.81
C GLY A 418 -15.36 8.23 -8.74
N ARG A 419 -14.04 8.36 -8.89
CA ARG A 419 -13.25 7.39 -9.66
C ARG A 419 -13.23 6.05 -8.95
N LEU A 420 -13.28 4.98 -9.71
CA LEU A 420 -13.05 3.64 -9.22
C LEU A 420 -11.61 3.50 -8.72
N SER A 421 -11.40 2.78 -7.63
CA SER A 421 -10.09 2.39 -7.13
C SER A 421 -9.96 0.87 -7.15
N SER A 422 -8.74 0.35 -7.33
CA SER A 422 -8.47 -1.09 -7.31
C SER A 422 -7.34 -1.41 -6.33
N ARG A 423 -7.45 -2.56 -5.66
CA ARG A 423 -6.41 -3.10 -4.77
C ARG A 423 -6.38 -4.62 -4.81
N ASP A 424 -5.38 -5.18 -4.23
CA ASP A 424 -5.14 -6.62 -4.05
C ASP A 424 -5.17 -7.42 -5.38
N PRO A 425 -4.34 -7.05 -6.40
CA PRO A 425 -3.44 -5.91 -6.52
C PRO A 425 -4.11 -4.68 -7.17
N ASN A 426 -3.40 -3.54 -7.21
CA ASN A 426 -3.89 -2.37 -7.93
C ASN A 426 -3.77 -2.58 -9.44
N PHE A 427 -4.87 -2.99 -10.08
CA PHE A 427 -4.93 -3.30 -11.51
C PHE A 427 -5.12 -2.07 -12.41
N GLN A 428 -5.51 -0.93 -11.85
CA GLN A 428 -5.72 0.31 -12.60
C GLN A 428 -4.43 1.09 -12.89
N ASN A 429 -3.38 0.88 -12.08
CA ASN A 429 -2.11 1.60 -12.20
C ASN A 429 -1.03 0.78 -12.92
N GLN A 430 -1.41 -0.23 -13.69
CA GLN A 430 -0.46 -1.05 -14.46
C GLN A 430 0.34 -0.19 -15.46
N PRO A 431 1.67 -0.38 -15.57
CA PRO A 431 2.49 0.35 -16.50
C PRO A 431 1.97 0.27 -17.93
N ARG A 432 2.11 1.38 -18.67
CA ARG A 432 1.75 1.46 -20.09
C ARG A 432 3.02 1.43 -20.94
N GLY A 433 2.89 0.89 -22.14
CA GLY A 433 3.95 0.88 -23.15
C GLY A 433 4.84 -0.35 -23.14
N LYS A 434 5.88 -0.30 -23.99
CA LYS A 434 6.78 -1.44 -24.24
C LYS A 434 7.86 -1.63 -23.16
N THR A 435 8.12 -0.58 -22.36
CA THR A 435 9.21 -0.57 -21.39
C THR A 435 9.01 -1.56 -20.23
N PHE A 436 7.74 -1.79 -19.86
CA PHE A 436 7.36 -2.74 -18.82
C PHE A 436 6.13 -3.52 -19.30
N PRO A 437 6.31 -4.66 -19.98
CA PRO A 437 5.24 -5.35 -20.71
C PRO A 437 4.35 -6.22 -19.81
N ILE A 438 4.08 -5.82 -18.55
CA ILE A 438 3.30 -6.60 -17.58
C ILE A 438 1.89 -6.99 -18.11
N ARG A 439 1.33 -6.19 -19.02
CA ARG A 439 0.03 -6.47 -19.60
C ARG A 439 -0.01 -7.70 -20.51
N LYS A 440 1.16 -8.15 -21.00
CA LYS A 440 1.26 -9.37 -21.80
C LYS A 440 0.90 -10.62 -21.03
N VAL A 441 1.06 -10.60 -19.70
CA VAL A 441 0.73 -11.75 -18.84
C VAL A 441 -0.77 -11.93 -18.66
N VAL A 442 -1.58 -10.90 -18.97
CA VAL A 442 -3.03 -10.98 -18.91
C VAL A 442 -3.53 -11.68 -20.18
N THR A 443 -4.21 -12.80 -20.02
CA THR A 443 -4.68 -13.63 -21.13
C THR A 443 -6.17 -13.93 -21.00
N SER A 444 -6.79 -14.32 -22.11
CA SER A 444 -8.17 -14.81 -22.07
C SER A 444 -8.21 -16.22 -21.49
N ARG A 445 -9.18 -16.49 -20.61
CA ARG A 445 -9.48 -17.86 -20.14
C ARG A 445 -10.09 -18.76 -21.23
N PHE A 446 -10.58 -18.17 -22.31
CA PHE A 446 -11.17 -18.92 -23.41
C PHE A 446 -10.09 -19.30 -24.42
N LYS A 447 -10.10 -20.55 -24.89
CA LYS A 447 -9.05 -21.16 -25.75
C LYS A 447 -8.66 -20.33 -26.97
N TYR A 448 -9.57 -19.56 -27.54
CA TYR A 448 -9.35 -18.69 -28.71
C TYR A 448 -9.69 -17.22 -28.41
N GLY A 449 -9.88 -16.89 -27.14
CA GLY A 449 -10.21 -15.54 -26.73
C GLY A 449 -9.03 -14.60 -26.90
N LYS A 450 -9.32 -13.33 -27.21
CA LYS A 450 -8.35 -12.25 -27.30
C LYS A 450 -8.74 -11.15 -26.31
N ILE A 451 -7.73 -10.49 -25.74
CA ILE A 451 -7.91 -9.26 -24.96
C ILE A 451 -7.55 -8.10 -25.88
N LEU A 452 -8.45 -7.13 -25.95
CA LEU A 452 -8.30 -5.93 -26.79
C LEU A 452 -7.62 -4.79 -26.03
#